data_b3180ad5143ac2fc1cc49b961f8bee8c
#
_entry.id   b3180ad5143ac2fc1cc49b961f8bee8c
#
_cell.length_a   1.000
_cell.length_b   1.000
_cell.length_c   1.000
_cell.angle_alpha   90.00
_cell.angle_beta   90.00
_cell.angle_gamma   90.00
#
_symmetry.space_group_name_H-M   'P 1'
#
loop_
_entity.id
_entity.type
_entity.pdbx_description
1 polymer ?
#
loop_
_entity_poly.entity_id
_entity_poly.type
_entity_poly.pdbx_seq_one_letter_code
_entity_poly.pdbx_strand_id
1 'polypeptide(L)'
;MSAFVKRLGELDWVEGDNVSIEYQWADGSSKRVSEIAAQYLQQNVDVIVTYGAAVNVLKQVAATVPIVFAVAFDPVRSGLVETLARPGGNITGVSLLQSDLVDKRLEVLRQAIPQLRRLAVLADAGYAEPMLEAEQVKSAAQALALEAARLGVWRSQDIAPALEKLKDKADALYVVSDAFIAANRASIINLALIERLPTILSYADYVKAGGLMSYGPNYTDLFQRAAMVDKILHGTKPADIPVEQPTKFDLTINTKTAAALGLTIPPTLLAAADEVIK
;
A
#
# COMPACT_ATOMS: atom_id res chain seq x y z
N MET A 1 -8.82 4.43 -8.83
CA MET A 1 -8.94 5.14 -10.12
C MET A 1 -10.15 6.10 -10.16
N SER A 2 -11.38 5.68 -9.84
CA SER A 2 -12.56 6.57 -9.83
C SER A 2 -12.39 7.87 -9.04
N ALA A 3 -11.72 7.83 -7.88
CA ALA A 3 -11.45 9.00 -7.06
C ALA A 3 -10.51 10.03 -7.74
N PHE A 4 -9.53 9.54 -8.50
CA PHE A 4 -8.63 10.35 -9.32
C PHE A 4 -9.41 11.07 -10.43
N VAL A 5 -10.17 10.30 -11.24
CA VAL A 5 -10.96 10.87 -12.35
C VAL A 5 -11.99 11.88 -11.85
N LYS A 6 -12.69 11.55 -10.74
CA LYS A 6 -13.61 12.50 -10.11
C LYS A 6 -12.92 13.81 -9.74
N ARG A 7 -11.73 13.71 -9.12
CA ARG A 7 -10.96 14.90 -8.71
C ARG A 7 -10.46 15.71 -9.92
N LEU A 8 -10.08 15.05 -11.01
CA LEU A 8 -9.75 15.73 -12.26
C LEU A 8 -10.95 16.52 -12.80
N GLY A 9 -12.16 15.92 -12.79
CA GLY A 9 -13.38 16.62 -13.19
C GLY A 9 -13.70 17.84 -12.32
N GLU A 10 -13.39 17.79 -11.00
CA GLU A 10 -13.51 18.94 -10.09
C GLU A 10 -12.47 20.05 -10.39
N LEU A 11 -11.44 19.74 -11.17
CA LEU A 11 -10.38 20.63 -11.64
C LEU A 11 -10.57 21.00 -13.14
N ASP A 12 -11.79 20.82 -13.66
CA ASP A 12 -12.19 21.13 -15.03
C ASP A 12 -11.55 20.23 -16.12
N TRP A 13 -10.94 19.09 -15.74
CA TRP A 13 -10.46 18.09 -16.68
C TRP A 13 -11.52 16.99 -16.89
N VAL A 14 -12.19 17.02 -18.04
CA VAL A 14 -13.30 16.12 -18.37
C VAL A 14 -12.86 15.11 -19.43
N GLU A 15 -12.86 13.82 -19.08
CA GLU A 15 -12.49 12.74 -19.99
C GLU A 15 -13.40 12.71 -21.22
N GLY A 16 -12.78 12.71 -22.41
CA GLY A 16 -13.48 12.75 -23.70
C GLY A 16 -13.82 14.15 -24.21
N ASP A 17 -13.63 15.21 -23.40
CA ASP A 17 -13.79 16.60 -23.79
C ASP A 17 -12.44 17.31 -23.94
N ASN A 18 -11.70 17.49 -22.86
CA ASN A 18 -10.42 18.20 -22.84
C ASN A 18 -9.25 17.38 -22.29
N VAL A 19 -9.49 16.16 -21.83
CA VAL A 19 -8.48 15.18 -21.46
C VAL A 19 -8.83 13.79 -21.98
N SER A 20 -7.80 13.05 -22.44
CA SER A 20 -7.92 11.63 -22.80
C SER A 20 -7.14 10.80 -21.81
N ILE A 21 -7.77 9.76 -21.22
CA ILE A 21 -7.15 8.90 -20.24
C ILE A 21 -7.07 7.48 -20.80
N GLU A 22 -5.86 6.97 -20.99
CA GLU A 22 -5.63 5.59 -21.39
C GLU A 22 -5.27 4.73 -20.16
N TYR A 23 -5.99 3.62 -20.01
CA TYR A 23 -5.83 2.71 -18.88
C TYR A 23 -5.11 1.43 -19.31
N GLN A 24 -3.99 1.11 -18.67
CA GLN A 24 -3.24 -0.12 -18.90
C GLN A 24 -2.91 -0.80 -17.56
N TRP A 25 -2.97 -2.13 -17.53
CA TRP A 25 -2.71 -2.95 -16.35
C TRP A 25 -1.51 -3.85 -16.59
N ALA A 26 -0.57 -3.84 -15.65
CA ALA A 26 0.65 -4.62 -15.73
C ALA A 26 0.62 -5.89 -14.87
N ASP A 27 -0.39 -6.08 -14.03
CA ASP A 27 -0.64 -7.25 -13.18
C ASP A 27 0.60 -7.73 -12.39
N GLY A 28 1.40 -6.78 -11.89
CA GLY A 28 2.63 -7.05 -11.15
C GLY A 28 3.85 -7.40 -12.01
N SER A 29 3.74 -7.38 -13.33
CA SER A 29 4.84 -7.73 -14.24
C SER A 29 5.68 -6.51 -14.62
N SER A 30 6.95 -6.46 -14.17
CA SER A 30 7.90 -5.40 -14.55
C SER A 30 8.14 -5.35 -16.07
N LYS A 31 8.14 -6.51 -16.75
CA LYS A 31 8.24 -6.58 -18.20
C LYS A 31 7.05 -5.87 -18.85
N ARG A 32 5.84 -6.14 -18.37
CA ARG A 32 4.62 -5.50 -18.89
C ARG A 32 4.61 -3.99 -18.65
N VAL A 33 5.12 -3.53 -17.50
CA VAL A 33 5.30 -2.09 -17.24
C VAL A 33 6.19 -1.45 -18.31
N SER A 34 7.33 -2.08 -18.65
CA SER A 34 8.24 -1.57 -19.68
C SER A 34 7.60 -1.53 -21.07
N GLU A 35 6.81 -2.55 -21.42
CA GLU A 35 6.06 -2.58 -22.70
C GLU A 35 5.01 -1.46 -22.77
N ILE A 36 4.24 -1.25 -21.70
CA ILE A 36 3.27 -0.16 -21.59
C ILE A 36 3.97 1.20 -21.68
N ALA A 37 5.09 1.38 -20.99
CA ALA A 37 5.87 2.61 -21.05
C ALA A 37 6.33 2.93 -22.48
N ALA A 38 6.82 1.92 -23.21
CA ALA A 38 7.22 2.09 -24.60
C ALA A 38 6.04 2.51 -25.51
N GLN A 39 4.84 1.96 -25.28
CA GLN A 39 3.64 2.38 -26.01
C GLN A 39 3.29 3.84 -25.71
N TYR A 40 3.28 4.25 -24.44
CA TYR A 40 2.99 5.62 -24.03
C TYR A 40 4.00 6.63 -24.58
N LEU A 41 5.29 6.27 -24.64
CA LEU A 41 6.31 7.09 -25.28
C LEU A 41 6.07 7.28 -26.79
N GLN A 42 5.62 6.23 -27.50
CA GLN A 42 5.25 6.33 -28.91
C GLN A 42 3.99 7.18 -29.15
N GLN A 43 3.07 7.16 -28.21
CA GLN A 43 1.84 7.95 -28.25
C GLN A 43 2.06 9.42 -27.84
N ASN A 44 3.25 9.77 -27.34
CA ASN A 44 3.59 11.11 -26.83
C ASN A 44 2.61 11.58 -25.73
N VAL A 45 2.31 10.73 -24.76
CA VAL A 45 1.46 11.12 -23.62
C VAL A 45 2.10 12.25 -22.83
N ASP A 46 1.27 13.20 -22.34
CA ASP A 46 1.73 14.36 -21.58
C ASP A 46 2.20 14.00 -20.17
N VAL A 47 1.60 12.98 -19.57
CA VAL A 47 1.93 12.51 -18.20
C VAL A 47 1.53 11.06 -17.99
N ILE A 48 2.32 10.32 -17.22
CA ILE A 48 2.01 8.96 -16.79
C ILE A 48 1.64 8.98 -15.31
N VAL A 49 0.44 8.48 -14.97
CA VAL A 49 0.04 8.26 -13.58
C VAL A 49 0.19 6.79 -13.23
N THR A 50 0.87 6.49 -12.12
CA THR A 50 1.19 5.10 -11.73
C THR A 50 1.16 4.92 -10.22
N TYR A 51 1.40 3.71 -9.72
CA TYR A 51 1.51 3.42 -8.29
C TYR A 51 2.36 2.18 -8.01
N GLY A 52 2.86 2.08 -6.77
CA GLY A 52 3.61 0.92 -6.28
C GLY A 52 4.93 0.69 -7.02
N ALA A 53 5.34 -0.57 -7.17
CA ALA A 53 6.64 -0.96 -7.74
C ALA A 53 6.82 -0.57 -9.22
N ALA A 54 5.74 -0.31 -9.97
CA ALA A 54 5.81 0.13 -11.36
C ALA A 54 6.54 1.48 -11.51
N VAL A 55 6.53 2.33 -10.48
CA VAL A 55 7.24 3.62 -10.47
C VAL A 55 8.74 3.45 -10.73
N ASN A 56 9.36 2.44 -10.09
CA ASN A 56 10.81 2.16 -10.24
C ASN A 56 11.17 1.77 -11.67
N VAL A 57 10.32 0.98 -12.32
CA VAL A 57 10.52 0.60 -13.73
C VAL A 57 10.35 1.80 -14.65
N LEU A 58 9.29 2.59 -14.46
CA LEU A 58 9.01 3.78 -15.27
C LEU A 58 10.12 4.82 -15.16
N LYS A 59 10.70 5.02 -13.98
CA LYS A 59 11.87 5.91 -13.79
C LYS A 59 13.02 5.58 -14.74
N GLN A 60 13.24 4.29 -15.00
CA GLN A 60 14.36 3.84 -15.85
C GLN A 60 14.05 3.97 -17.34
N VAL A 61 12.79 3.76 -17.75
CA VAL A 61 12.42 3.63 -19.16
C VAL A 61 11.71 4.86 -19.73
N ALA A 62 11.17 5.74 -18.91
CA ALA A 62 10.39 6.91 -19.32
C ALA A 62 10.97 8.24 -18.75
N ALA A 63 12.27 8.44 -18.89
CA ALA A 63 13.00 9.57 -18.30
C ALA A 63 12.58 10.96 -18.84
N THR A 64 11.89 11.03 -19.98
CA THR A 64 11.49 12.30 -20.62
C THR A 64 10.05 12.70 -20.38
N VAL A 65 9.19 11.74 -19.99
CA VAL A 65 7.77 12.00 -19.74
C VAL A 65 7.56 12.28 -18.25
N PRO A 66 6.77 13.29 -17.88
CA PRO A 66 6.32 13.50 -16.50
C PRO A 66 5.68 12.24 -15.92
N ILE A 67 6.05 11.88 -14.68
CA ILE A 67 5.49 10.74 -13.97
C ILE A 67 4.93 11.22 -12.63
N VAL A 68 3.66 10.90 -12.35
CA VAL A 68 3.02 11.12 -11.07
C VAL A 68 2.72 9.76 -10.42
N PHE A 69 3.32 9.49 -9.27
CA PHE A 69 2.95 8.31 -8.49
C PHE A 69 1.83 8.65 -7.49
N ALA A 70 0.68 7.98 -7.62
CA ALA A 70 -0.41 8.10 -6.66
C ALA A 70 -0.05 7.47 -5.31
N VAL A 71 0.90 6.51 -5.34
CA VAL A 71 1.37 5.76 -4.18
C VAL A 71 2.81 5.32 -4.43
N ALA A 72 3.75 5.79 -3.60
CA ALA A 72 5.09 5.22 -3.49
C ALA A 72 5.43 4.99 -2.01
N PHE A 73 6.15 3.91 -1.71
CA PHE A 73 6.45 3.56 -0.32
C PHE A 73 7.34 4.62 0.35
N ASP A 74 8.59 4.66 0.06
CA ASP A 74 9.54 5.69 0.54
C ASP A 74 10.28 6.23 -0.69
N PRO A 75 9.78 7.28 -1.34
CA PRO A 75 10.32 7.74 -2.61
C PRO A 75 11.72 8.34 -2.49
N VAL A 76 12.13 8.80 -1.32
CA VAL A 76 13.50 9.31 -1.09
C VAL A 76 14.45 8.15 -0.89
N ARG A 77 14.13 7.21 0.00
CA ARG A 77 14.99 6.06 0.30
C ARG A 77 15.14 5.11 -0.90
N SER A 78 14.07 4.95 -1.70
CA SER A 78 14.11 4.17 -2.94
C SER A 78 14.80 4.90 -4.09
N GLY A 79 15.23 6.14 -3.87
CA GLY A 79 15.90 6.97 -4.87
C GLY A 79 14.99 7.43 -6.01
N LEU A 80 13.67 7.38 -5.83
CA LEU A 80 12.72 7.90 -6.83
C LEU A 80 12.82 9.40 -6.97
N VAL A 81 12.97 10.10 -5.85
CA VAL A 81 13.12 11.56 -5.77
C VAL A 81 14.30 11.93 -4.89
N GLU A 82 14.86 13.13 -5.07
CA GLU A 82 15.98 13.61 -4.26
C GLU A 82 15.54 13.95 -2.84
N THR A 83 14.48 14.73 -2.72
CA THR A 83 13.82 15.06 -1.45
C THR A 83 12.30 15.18 -1.68
N LEU A 84 11.50 15.12 -0.61
CA LEU A 84 10.07 15.33 -0.75
C LEU A 84 9.73 16.76 -1.17
N ALA A 85 10.47 17.76 -0.68
CA ALA A 85 10.24 19.16 -1.01
C ALA A 85 10.70 19.54 -2.43
N ARG A 86 11.73 18.86 -2.93
CA ARG A 86 12.30 19.06 -4.29
C ARG A 86 12.60 17.69 -4.89
N PRO A 87 11.63 17.12 -5.62
CA PRO A 87 11.75 15.77 -6.17
C PRO A 87 12.95 15.61 -7.10
N GLY A 88 13.27 16.63 -7.89
CA GLY A 88 14.26 16.57 -8.95
C GLY A 88 13.80 15.71 -10.14
N GLY A 89 14.28 15.98 -11.33
CA GLY A 89 13.92 15.18 -12.51
C GLY A 89 12.48 15.29 -12.96
N ASN A 90 11.94 14.17 -13.49
CA ASN A 90 10.61 14.12 -14.13
C ASN A 90 9.54 13.41 -13.28
N ILE A 91 9.80 13.15 -11.99
CA ILE A 91 8.92 12.33 -11.13
C ILE A 91 8.50 13.14 -9.91
N THR A 92 7.19 13.09 -9.58
CA THR A 92 6.59 13.56 -8.34
C THR A 92 5.40 12.69 -7.95
N GLY A 93 4.72 12.97 -6.84
CA GLY A 93 3.52 12.21 -6.46
C GLY A 93 3.20 12.24 -4.98
N VAL A 94 2.68 11.13 -4.45
CA VAL A 94 2.22 10.99 -3.07
C VAL A 94 2.95 9.83 -2.37
N SER A 95 3.69 10.14 -1.31
CA SER A 95 4.36 9.14 -0.45
C SER A 95 3.36 8.48 0.50
N LEU A 96 3.55 7.18 0.80
CA LEU A 96 2.70 6.44 1.75
C LEU A 96 3.08 6.64 3.22
N LEU A 97 4.29 7.11 3.52
CA LEU A 97 4.84 7.11 4.90
C LEU A 97 4.76 5.72 5.58
N GLN A 98 4.88 4.64 4.80
CA GLN A 98 4.60 3.28 5.27
C GLN A 98 5.49 2.88 6.46
N SER A 99 6.77 3.26 6.42
CA SER A 99 7.72 3.01 7.50
C SER A 99 7.31 3.65 8.83
N ASP A 100 6.70 4.83 8.78
CA ASP A 100 6.32 5.59 9.98
C ASP A 100 5.06 5.02 10.65
N LEU A 101 4.32 4.14 9.95
CA LEU A 101 3.08 3.54 10.44
C LEU A 101 3.28 2.18 11.13
N VAL A 102 4.46 1.60 11.03
CA VAL A 102 4.76 0.28 11.62
C VAL A 102 4.49 0.28 13.12
N ASP A 103 5.03 1.26 13.84
CA ASP A 103 4.86 1.36 15.29
C ASP A 103 3.39 1.49 15.69
N LYS A 104 2.63 2.31 14.96
CA LYS A 104 1.21 2.50 15.22
C LYS A 104 0.37 1.25 14.92
N ARG A 105 0.70 0.52 13.85
CA ARG A 105 0.05 -0.77 13.56
C ARG A 105 0.32 -1.80 14.66
N LEU A 106 1.54 -1.87 15.17
CA LEU A 106 1.89 -2.77 16.27
C LEU A 106 1.20 -2.36 17.57
N GLU A 107 1.10 -1.06 17.85
CA GLU A 107 0.36 -0.53 19.01
C GLU A 107 -1.12 -0.95 18.95
N VAL A 108 -1.80 -0.70 17.82
CA VAL A 108 -3.21 -1.06 17.60
C VAL A 108 -3.42 -2.58 17.72
N LEU A 109 -2.52 -3.37 17.14
CA LEU A 109 -2.59 -4.82 17.21
C LEU A 109 -2.45 -5.32 18.66
N ARG A 110 -1.56 -4.75 19.46
CA ARG A 110 -1.40 -5.09 20.88
C ARG A 110 -2.59 -4.68 21.72
N GLN A 111 -3.22 -3.57 21.42
CA GLN A 111 -4.46 -3.16 22.09
C GLN A 111 -5.59 -4.19 21.83
N ALA A 112 -5.68 -4.71 20.60
CA ALA A 112 -6.66 -5.73 20.24
C ALA A 112 -6.31 -7.12 20.82
N ILE A 113 -5.02 -7.43 20.98
CA ILE A 113 -4.52 -8.72 21.42
C ILE A 113 -3.47 -8.49 22.55
N PRO A 114 -3.91 -8.25 23.80
CA PRO A 114 -3.00 -7.93 24.89
C PRO A 114 -1.96 -9.05 25.21
N GLN A 115 -2.30 -10.30 24.88
CA GLN A 115 -1.43 -11.46 25.07
C GLN A 115 -0.50 -11.74 23.87
N LEU A 116 -0.46 -10.88 22.86
CA LEU A 116 0.42 -11.03 21.70
C LEU A 116 1.88 -11.19 22.13
N ARG A 117 2.53 -12.26 21.68
CA ARG A 117 3.94 -12.56 21.92
C ARG A 117 4.70 -12.89 20.64
N ARG A 118 4.05 -13.56 19.69
CA ARG A 118 4.68 -14.07 18.46
C ARG A 118 3.97 -13.47 17.24
N LEU A 119 4.70 -12.71 16.46
CA LEU A 119 4.21 -12.04 15.25
C LEU A 119 4.83 -12.68 14.01
N ALA A 120 4.00 -13.13 13.08
CA ALA A 120 4.46 -13.45 11.73
C ALA A 120 4.32 -12.21 10.84
N VAL A 121 5.29 -11.99 9.96
CA VAL A 121 5.32 -10.85 9.02
C VAL A 121 5.40 -11.39 7.60
N LEU A 122 4.27 -11.36 6.89
CA LEU A 122 4.16 -11.81 5.50
C LEU A 122 4.53 -10.68 4.55
N ALA A 123 5.45 -10.94 3.62
CA ALA A 123 5.89 -9.98 2.63
C ALA A 123 6.19 -10.67 1.28
N ASP A 124 6.04 -9.92 0.18
CA ASP A 124 6.55 -10.32 -1.12
C ASP A 124 8.08 -10.32 -1.08
N ALA A 125 8.67 -11.49 -1.34
CA ALA A 125 10.12 -11.65 -1.40
C ALA A 125 10.71 -11.40 -2.80
N GLY A 126 9.87 -11.12 -3.79
CA GLY A 126 10.27 -10.76 -5.15
C GLY A 126 10.83 -9.35 -5.28
N TYR A 127 10.57 -8.49 -4.28
CA TYR A 127 11.01 -7.08 -4.28
C TYR A 127 11.68 -6.70 -2.96
N ALA A 128 12.64 -5.76 -3.06
CA ALA A 128 13.41 -5.33 -1.91
C ALA A 128 12.59 -4.51 -0.90
N GLU A 129 11.69 -3.63 -1.40
CA GLU A 129 10.93 -2.71 -0.56
C GLU A 129 10.01 -3.43 0.45
N PRO A 130 9.17 -4.42 0.07
CA PRO A 130 8.38 -5.18 1.03
C PRO A 130 9.22 -5.90 2.08
N MET A 131 10.38 -6.41 1.67
CA MET A 131 11.32 -7.08 2.59
C MET A 131 11.99 -6.12 3.56
N LEU A 132 12.24 -4.87 3.15
CA LEU A 132 12.73 -3.81 4.03
C LEU A 132 11.68 -3.42 5.07
N GLU A 133 10.41 -3.26 4.68
CA GLU A 133 9.32 -3.02 5.64
C GLU A 133 9.19 -4.20 6.62
N ALA A 134 9.24 -5.45 6.12
CA ALA A 134 9.20 -6.63 6.98
C ALA A 134 10.33 -6.66 8.01
N GLU A 135 11.54 -6.18 7.67
CA GLU A 135 12.65 -6.06 8.61
C GLU A 135 12.41 -4.93 9.62
N GLN A 136 11.81 -3.81 9.21
CA GLN A 136 11.42 -2.73 10.12
C GLN A 136 10.36 -3.21 11.13
N VAL A 137 9.32 -3.93 10.64
CA VAL A 137 8.30 -4.52 11.51
C VAL A 137 8.92 -5.46 12.53
N LYS A 138 9.86 -6.31 12.10
CA LYS A 138 10.59 -7.22 13.00
C LYS A 138 11.38 -6.45 14.07
N SER A 139 12.09 -5.41 13.67
CA SER A 139 12.88 -4.58 14.59
C SER A 139 11.99 -3.83 15.59
N ALA A 140 10.88 -3.25 15.14
CA ALA A 140 9.90 -2.57 15.99
C ALA A 140 9.20 -3.56 16.96
N ALA A 141 8.85 -4.75 16.48
CA ALA A 141 8.28 -5.82 17.31
C ALA A 141 9.24 -6.25 18.43
N GLN A 142 10.53 -6.40 18.12
CA GLN A 142 11.57 -6.74 19.10
C GLN A 142 11.69 -5.66 20.19
N ALA A 143 11.61 -4.37 19.82
CA ALA A 143 11.61 -3.27 20.78
C ALA A 143 10.40 -3.31 21.74
N LEU A 144 9.32 -3.98 21.33
CA LEU A 144 8.12 -4.23 22.12
C LEU A 144 8.14 -5.59 22.84
N ALA A 145 9.28 -6.26 22.88
CA ALA A 145 9.49 -7.62 23.44
C ALA A 145 8.59 -8.70 22.77
N LEU A 146 8.28 -8.53 21.47
CA LEU A 146 7.60 -9.54 20.67
C LEU A 146 8.63 -10.36 19.88
N GLU A 147 8.41 -11.66 19.79
CA GLU A 147 9.10 -12.51 18.83
C GLU A 147 8.49 -12.28 17.44
N ALA A 148 9.32 -11.87 16.46
CA ALA A 148 8.81 -11.62 15.11
C ALA A 148 9.59 -12.46 14.08
N ALA A 149 8.83 -13.21 13.26
CA ALA A 149 9.37 -14.04 12.18
C ALA A 149 8.89 -13.52 10.81
N ARG A 150 9.85 -13.33 9.88
CA ARG A 150 9.53 -12.97 8.49
C ARG A 150 9.12 -14.20 7.70
N LEU A 151 8.11 -14.00 6.85
CA LEU A 151 7.55 -14.99 5.97
C LEU A 151 7.54 -14.42 4.54
N GLY A 152 8.63 -14.67 3.81
CA GLY A 152 8.74 -14.25 2.41
C GLY A 152 8.04 -15.22 1.47
N VAL A 153 7.26 -14.71 0.56
CA VAL A 153 6.58 -15.47 -0.51
C VAL A 153 6.93 -14.88 -1.87
N TRP A 154 7.13 -15.73 -2.89
CA TRP A 154 7.51 -15.29 -4.25
C TRP A 154 6.38 -15.49 -5.25
N ARG A 155 5.46 -16.43 -4.99
CA ARG A 155 4.39 -16.82 -5.91
C ARG A 155 3.13 -17.14 -5.10
N SER A 156 1.97 -17.01 -5.73
CA SER A 156 0.68 -17.26 -5.07
C SER A 156 0.60 -18.66 -4.45
N GLN A 157 1.21 -19.66 -5.08
CA GLN A 157 1.25 -21.03 -4.56
C GLN A 157 2.09 -21.21 -3.28
N ASP A 158 2.97 -20.26 -2.97
CA ASP A 158 3.82 -20.30 -1.76
C ASP A 158 3.06 -19.81 -0.52
N ILE A 159 1.92 -19.11 -0.70
CA ILE A 159 1.15 -18.48 0.39
C ILE A 159 0.56 -19.52 1.35
N ALA A 160 -0.16 -20.52 0.81
CA ALA A 160 -0.82 -21.51 1.66
C ALA A 160 0.19 -22.31 2.51
N PRO A 161 1.26 -22.91 1.94
CA PRO A 161 2.27 -23.62 2.74
C PRO A 161 2.98 -22.73 3.75
N ALA A 162 3.10 -21.41 3.46
CA ALA A 162 3.72 -20.47 4.35
C ALA A 162 2.85 -20.20 5.59
N LEU A 163 1.53 -19.98 5.39
CA LEU A 163 0.59 -19.72 6.48
C LEU A 163 0.31 -20.98 7.32
N GLU A 164 0.19 -22.15 6.70
CA GLU A 164 0.02 -23.44 7.40
C GLU A 164 1.16 -23.71 8.41
N LYS A 165 2.39 -23.32 8.08
CA LYS A 165 3.54 -23.45 8.97
C LYS A 165 3.45 -22.58 10.23
N LEU A 166 2.58 -21.59 10.24
CA LEU A 166 2.39 -20.67 11.38
C LEU A 166 1.43 -21.22 12.43
N LYS A 167 0.70 -22.27 12.15
CA LYS A 167 -0.21 -22.90 13.10
C LYS A 167 0.50 -23.13 14.44
N ASP A 168 -0.08 -22.61 15.50
CA ASP A 168 0.45 -22.65 16.89
C ASP A 168 1.83 -22.00 17.09
N LYS A 169 2.38 -21.32 16.06
CA LYS A 169 3.70 -20.66 16.11
C LYS A 169 3.61 -19.13 16.04
N ALA A 170 2.46 -18.57 15.69
CA ALA A 170 2.22 -17.14 15.67
C ALA A 170 0.86 -16.84 16.31
N ASP A 171 0.78 -15.70 16.96
CA ASP A 171 -0.44 -15.21 17.61
C ASP A 171 -1.17 -14.19 16.72
N ALA A 172 -0.47 -13.60 15.74
CA ALA A 172 -1.02 -12.69 14.75
C ALA A 172 -0.15 -12.63 13.49
N LEU A 173 -0.73 -12.10 12.41
CA LEU A 173 -0.11 -11.90 11.11
C LEU A 173 -0.11 -10.42 10.73
N TYR A 174 1.07 -9.83 10.59
CA TYR A 174 1.25 -8.55 9.93
C TYR A 174 1.45 -8.80 8.43
N VAL A 175 0.68 -8.13 7.58
CA VAL A 175 0.76 -8.28 6.13
C VAL A 175 1.32 -7.00 5.53
N VAL A 176 2.53 -7.08 4.98
CA VAL A 176 3.15 -5.98 4.23
C VAL A 176 2.42 -5.86 2.89
N SER A 177 1.96 -4.66 2.56
CA SER A 177 1.12 -4.45 1.39
C SER A 177 1.93 -4.01 0.18
N ASP A 178 1.74 -4.73 -0.92
CA ASP A 178 2.22 -4.40 -2.26
C ASP A 178 1.25 -4.89 -3.34
N ALA A 179 1.65 -4.84 -4.61
CA ALA A 179 0.81 -5.27 -5.73
C ALA A 179 0.54 -6.78 -5.74
N PHE A 180 1.54 -7.61 -5.39
CA PHE A 180 1.40 -9.06 -5.31
C PHE A 180 0.46 -9.47 -4.16
N ILE A 181 0.66 -8.89 -2.98
CA ILE A 181 -0.20 -9.10 -1.81
C ILE A 181 -1.64 -8.62 -2.11
N ALA A 182 -1.79 -7.47 -2.78
CA ALA A 182 -3.09 -6.96 -3.19
C ALA A 182 -3.84 -7.92 -4.14
N ALA A 183 -3.14 -8.50 -5.11
CA ALA A 183 -3.70 -9.49 -6.05
C ALA A 183 -4.12 -10.79 -5.33
N ASN A 184 -3.42 -11.18 -4.27
CA ASN A 184 -3.66 -12.40 -3.50
C ASN A 184 -4.45 -12.18 -2.20
N ARG A 185 -4.95 -10.96 -1.93
CA ARG A 185 -5.52 -10.56 -0.64
C ARG A 185 -6.63 -11.50 -0.13
N ALA A 186 -7.54 -11.93 -1.00
CA ALA A 186 -8.63 -12.81 -0.61
C ALA A 186 -8.12 -14.17 -0.13
N SER A 187 -7.14 -14.75 -0.83
CA SER A 187 -6.51 -16.01 -0.44
C SER A 187 -5.78 -15.87 0.90
N ILE A 188 -4.98 -14.82 1.07
CA ILE A 188 -4.22 -14.57 2.32
C ILE A 188 -5.18 -14.42 3.49
N ILE A 189 -6.23 -13.62 3.36
CA ILE A 189 -7.21 -13.36 4.43
C ILE A 189 -7.96 -14.63 4.80
N ASN A 190 -8.43 -15.40 3.81
CA ASN A 190 -9.13 -16.66 4.06
C ASN A 190 -8.24 -17.69 4.75
N LEU A 191 -6.99 -17.85 4.31
CA LEU A 191 -6.03 -18.76 4.93
C LEU A 191 -5.67 -18.32 6.35
N ALA A 192 -5.46 -17.02 6.58
CA ALA A 192 -5.21 -16.50 7.92
C ALA A 192 -6.39 -16.79 8.87
N LEU A 193 -7.63 -16.67 8.38
CA LEU A 193 -8.83 -16.99 9.17
C LEU A 193 -8.94 -18.49 9.46
N ILE A 194 -8.63 -19.36 8.50
CA ILE A 194 -8.57 -20.82 8.68
C ILE A 194 -7.55 -21.19 9.75
N GLU A 195 -6.37 -20.59 9.70
CA GLU A 195 -5.28 -20.81 10.67
C GLU A 195 -5.49 -20.03 11.99
N ARG A 196 -6.64 -19.36 12.15
CA ARG A 196 -6.99 -18.54 13.32
C ARG A 196 -5.96 -17.46 13.64
N LEU A 197 -5.36 -16.85 12.61
CA LEU A 197 -4.38 -15.77 12.72
C LEU A 197 -5.08 -14.42 12.58
N PRO A 198 -5.20 -13.63 13.66
CA PRO A 198 -5.61 -12.24 13.58
C PRO A 198 -4.67 -11.44 12.66
N THR A 199 -5.23 -10.63 11.78
CA THR A 199 -4.43 -9.88 10.78
C THR A 199 -4.41 -8.40 11.08
N ILE A 200 -3.24 -7.75 10.93
CA ILE A 200 -3.11 -6.30 10.78
C ILE A 200 -2.63 -5.98 9.36
N LEU A 201 -3.33 -5.06 8.71
CA LEU A 201 -3.26 -4.75 7.30
C LEU A 201 -3.06 -3.25 7.10
N SER A 202 -2.69 -2.83 5.88
CA SER A 202 -2.45 -1.41 5.61
C SER A 202 -3.72 -0.65 5.20
N TYR A 203 -4.74 -1.33 4.65
CA TYR A 203 -5.88 -0.67 4.01
C TYR A 203 -7.22 -1.27 4.39
N ALA A 204 -8.25 -0.40 4.50
CA ALA A 204 -9.63 -0.76 4.83
C ALA A 204 -10.23 -1.82 3.89
N ASP A 205 -9.90 -1.79 2.59
CA ASP A 205 -10.43 -2.75 1.61
C ASP A 205 -10.04 -4.21 1.92
N TYR A 206 -8.92 -4.43 2.60
CA TYR A 206 -8.54 -5.77 3.03
C TYR A 206 -9.37 -6.23 4.23
N VAL A 207 -9.74 -5.28 5.10
CA VAL A 207 -10.64 -5.57 6.23
C VAL A 207 -12.07 -5.85 5.72
N LYS A 208 -12.52 -5.12 4.70
CA LYS A 208 -13.80 -5.39 4.01
C LYS A 208 -13.82 -6.77 3.33
N ALA A 209 -12.67 -7.25 2.89
CA ALA A 209 -12.53 -8.60 2.36
C ALA A 209 -12.43 -9.70 3.44
N GLY A 210 -12.54 -9.36 4.73
CA GLY A 210 -12.57 -10.31 5.86
C GLY A 210 -11.35 -10.25 6.79
N GLY A 211 -10.37 -9.36 6.54
CA GLY A 211 -9.27 -9.12 7.48
C GLY A 211 -9.77 -8.60 8.82
N LEU A 212 -8.95 -8.75 9.89
CA LEU A 212 -9.36 -8.32 11.23
C LEU A 212 -9.34 -6.80 11.37
N MET A 213 -8.20 -6.17 11.06
CA MET A 213 -8.04 -4.73 11.21
C MET A 213 -7.00 -4.17 10.25
N SER A 214 -7.13 -2.88 9.98
CA SER A 214 -6.11 -2.11 9.25
C SER A 214 -5.89 -0.75 9.90
N TYR A 215 -4.65 -0.27 9.77
CA TYR A 215 -4.31 1.11 10.04
C TYR A 215 -3.40 1.63 8.94
N GLY A 216 -3.85 2.67 8.25
CA GLY A 216 -3.08 3.22 7.14
C GLY A 216 -3.75 4.41 6.45
N PRO A 217 -3.08 4.99 5.46
CA PRO A 217 -3.61 6.15 4.76
C PRO A 217 -4.91 5.84 4.03
N ASN A 218 -5.79 6.81 3.99
CA ASN A 218 -7.01 6.72 3.21
C ASN A 218 -6.67 6.64 1.71
N TYR A 219 -6.95 5.48 1.12
CA TYR A 219 -6.57 5.19 -0.28
C TYR A 219 -7.26 6.11 -1.28
N THR A 220 -8.52 6.47 -1.00
CA THR A 220 -9.28 7.42 -1.84
C THR A 220 -8.62 8.79 -1.84
N ASP A 221 -8.19 9.29 -0.68
CA ASP A 221 -7.49 10.58 -0.53
C ASP A 221 -6.15 10.57 -1.30
N LEU A 222 -5.38 9.47 -1.26
CA LEU A 222 -4.14 9.35 -2.02
C LEU A 222 -4.36 9.50 -3.53
N PHE A 223 -5.37 8.81 -4.07
CA PHE A 223 -5.68 8.91 -5.49
C PHE A 223 -6.27 10.28 -5.87
N GLN A 224 -7.00 10.94 -4.98
CA GLN A 224 -7.43 12.33 -5.19
C GLN A 224 -6.24 13.29 -5.25
N ARG A 225 -5.23 13.10 -4.39
CA ARG A 225 -4.00 13.90 -4.40
C ARG A 225 -3.16 13.71 -5.65
N ALA A 226 -3.20 12.52 -6.27
CA ALA A 226 -2.53 12.30 -7.55
C ALA A 226 -3.06 13.21 -8.68
N ALA A 227 -4.21 13.85 -8.48
CA ALA A 227 -4.71 14.89 -9.39
C ALA A 227 -3.84 16.18 -9.40
N MET A 228 -2.70 16.20 -8.68
CA MET A 228 -1.61 17.16 -8.91
C MET A 228 -1.09 17.13 -10.35
N VAL A 229 -1.44 16.12 -11.13
CA VAL A 229 -1.23 16.08 -12.58
C VAL A 229 -1.79 17.33 -13.27
N ASP A 230 -2.84 17.97 -12.73
CA ASP A 230 -3.36 19.27 -13.14
C ASP A 230 -2.24 20.33 -13.29
N LYS A 231 -1.36 20.44 -12.30
CA LYS A 231 -0.22 21.38 -12.35
C LYS A 231 0.73 21.09 -13.51
N ILE A 232 0.92 19.81 -13.84
CA ILE A 232 1.78 19.37 -14.95
C ILE A 232 1.14 19.73 -16.28
N LEU A 233 -0.17 19.47 -16.42
CA LEU A 233 -0.92 19.82 -17.62
C LEU A 233 -0.99 21.34 -17.85
N HIS A 234 -0.86 22.15 -16.79
CA HIS A 234 -0.68 23.60 -16.86
C HIS A 234 0.78 24.04 -17.02
N GLY A 235 1.71 23.11 -17.27
CA GLY A 235 3.12 23.39 -17.59
C GLY A 235 4.08 23.44 -16.42
N THR A 236 3.66 23.14 -15.18
CA THR A 236 4.58 23.04 -14.05
C THR A 236 5.42 21.77 -14.17
N LYS A 237 6.73 21.88 -13.99
CA LYS A 237 7.62 20.71 -14.05
C LYS A 237 7.45 19.82 -12.82
N PRO A 238 7.49 18.49 -12.94
CA PRO A 238 7.45 17.58 -11.79
C PRO A 238 8.50 17.89 -10.72
N ALA A 239 9.69 18.33 -11.12
CA ALA A 239 10.77 18.73 -10.22
C ALA A 239 10.39 19.86 -9.24
N ASP A 240 9.44 20.70 -9.62
CA ASP A 240 8.98 21.87 -8.85
C ASP A 240 7.70 21.58 -8.05
N ILE A 241 7.15 20.37 -8.16
CA ILE A 241 5.95 19.95 -7.42
C ILE A 241 6.39 19.06 -6.25
N PRO A 242 6.31 19.53 -4.99
CA PRO A 242 6.65 18.71 -3.84
C PRO A 242 5.88 17.39 -3.80
N VAL A 243 6.55 16.33 -3.35
CA VAL A 243 5.88 15.06 -3.04
C VAL A 243 4.97 15.27 -1.85
N GLU A 244 3.69 15.00 -2.03
CA GLU A 244 2.72 15.10 -0.95
C GLU A 244 2.80 13.88 -0.03
N GLN A 245 2.38 14.08 1.23
CA GLN A 245 2.27 13.04 2.24
C GLN A 245 0.81 12.90 2.66
N PRO A 246 0.34 11.68 3.01
CA PRO A 246 -1.00 11.51 3.54
C PRO A 246 -1.15 12.25 4.86
N THR A 247 -2.30 12.87 5.04
CA THR A 247 -2.66 13.56 6.29
C THR A 247 -3.83 12.90 7.01
N LYS A 248 -4.44 11.90 6.36
CA LYS A 248 -5.56 11.12 6.89
C LYS A 248 -5.18 9.65 6.96
N PHE A 249 -5.37 9.08 8.13
CA PHE A 249 -5.13 7.67 8.41
C PHE A 249 -6.38 7.08 9.02
N ASP A 250 -6.81 5.94 8.52
CA ASP A 250 -8.03 5.27 8.95
C ASP A 250 -7.69 4.00 9.74
N LEU A 251 -8.33 3.84 10.90
CA LEU A 251 -8.41 2.59 11.63
C LEU A 251 -9.74 1.90 11.28
N THR A 252 -9.66 0.75 10.63
CA THR A 252 -10.82 -0.07 10.30
C THR A 252 -10.76 -1.38 11.06
N ILE A 253 -11.87 -1.82 11.67
CA ILE A 253 -11.96 -3.04 12.46
C ILE A 253 -13.16 -3.87 12.01
N ASN A 254 -12.97 -5.18 11.82
CA ASN A 254 -14.03 -6.13 11.49
C ASN A 254 -14.41 -6.95 12.72
N THR A 255 -15.57 -6.64 13.30
CA THR A 255 -16.06 -7.34 14.50
C THR A 255 -16.59 -8.74 14.21
N LYS A 256 -17.03 -9.04 12.97
CA LYS A 256 -17.36 -10.42 12.56
C LYS A 256 -16.11 -11.30 12.56
N THR A 257 -15.03 -10.80 11.99
CA THR A 257 -13.75 -11.52 11.98
C THR A 257 -13.20 -11.67 13.41
N ALA A 258 -13.31 -10.63 14.24
CA ALA A 258 -12.93 -10.71 15.65
C ALA A 258 -13.70 -11.83 16.37
N ALA A 259 -15.03 -11.88 16.22
CA ALA A 259 -15.87 -12.92 16.82
C ALA A 259 -15.51 -14.33 16.31
N ALA A 260 -15.26 -14.49 15.00
CA ALA A 260 -14.83 -15.76 14.40
C ALA A 260 -13.49 -16.26 14.96
N LEU A 261 -12.59 -15.33 15.32
CA LEU A 261 -11.31 -15.61 15.95
C LEU A 261 -11.39 -15.77 17.48
N GLY A 262 -12.57 -15.55 18.08
CA GLY A 262 -12.75 -15.58 19.54
C GLY A 262 -12.16 -14.38 20.27
N LEU A 263 -11.96 -13.25 19.56
CA LEU A 263 -11.39 -12.03 20.11
C LEU A 263 -12.49 -11.06 20.56
N THR A 264 -12.28 -10.43 21.69
CA THR A 264 -13.08 -9.31 22.17
C THR A 264 -12.28 -8.02 21.98
N ILE A 265 -12.70 -7.20 21.03
CA ILE A 265 -12.03 -5.90 20.78
C ILE A 265 -12.41 -4.91 21.89
N PRO A 266 -11.45 -4.25 22.53
CA PRO A 266 -11.72 -3.29 23.59
C PRO A 266 -12.64 -2.15 23.11
N PRO A 267 -13.61 -1.72 23.95
CA PRO A 267 -14.50 -0.61 23.58
C PRO A 267 -13.77 0.69 23.22
N THR A 268 -12.64 0.96 23.88
CA THR A 268 -11.78 2.11 23.59
C THR A 268 -11.20 2.07 22.18
N LEU A 269 -10.82 0.87 21.70
CA LEU A 269 -10.29 0.68 20.36
C LEU A 269 -11.41 0.79 19.30
N LEU A 270 -12.60 0.26 19.59
CA LEU A 270 -13.77 0.42 18.73
C LEU A 270 -14.20 1.88 18.61
N ALA A 271 -14.12 2.65 19.71
CA ALA A 271 -14.45 4.08 19.70
C ALA A 271 -13.43 4.92 18.95
N ALA A 272 -12.18 4.46 18.84
CA ALA A 272 -11.12 5.10 18.07
C ALA A 272 -11.11 4.71 16.59
N ALA A 273 -11.92 3.71 16.19
CA ALA A 273 -11.99 3.26 14.80
C ALA A 273 -12.81 4.23 13.94
N ASP A 274 -12.28 4.55 12.76
CA ASP A 274 -12.96 5.35 11.75
C ASP A 274 -14.06 4.54 11.05
N GLU A 275 -13.87 3.22 10.91
CA GLU A 275 -14.86 2.29 10.34
C GLU A 275 -14.90 0.99 11.14
N VAL A 276 -16.12 0.56 11.51
CA VAL A 276 -16.37 -0.74 12.18
C VAL A 276 -17.29 -1.57 11.30
N ILE A 277 -16.79 -2.70 10.79
CA ILE A 277 -17.54 -3.66 9.98
C ILE A 277 -18.21 -4.66 10.93
N LYS A 278 -19.54 -4.77 10.80
CA LYS A 278 -20.43 -5.60 11.64
C LYS A 278 -21.01 -6.73 10.83
#